data_1362eb7670fe5ce254bc719b3bedd7e3
#
_entry.id   1362eb7670fe5ce254bc719b3bedd7e3
#
_cell.length_a   1.000
_cell.length_b   1.000
_cell.length_c   1.000
_cell.angle_alpha   90.00
_cell.angle_beta   90.00
_cell.angle_gamma   90.00
#
_symmetry.space_group_name_H-M   'P 1'
#
loop_
_entity.id
_entity.type
_entity.pdbx_description
1 polymer ?
#
loop_
_entity_poly.entity_id
_entity_poly.type
_entity_poly.pdbx_seq_one_letter_code
_entity_poly.pdbx_strand_id
1 'polypeptide(L)'
;MLARLLRQETGAAAAEMAMVAPLLITLMFGSMEIGHYFYSQHVVVKAVRDGARFAARQSFADFTCPGATIGGNVVIDTQRLTRTNTVDGSGASRLAGWTNDASVTVTAACVDNSSGTYVTPYADGLGDIPTVTVTAIVPYSSLFKVIGFNSIGLQLQATERAVVMGI
;
A
#
# COMPACT_ATOMS: atom_id res chain seq x y z
N MET A 1 -63.26 -8.91 -16.52
CA MET A 1 -61.96 -9.51 -16.23
C MET A 1 -60.88 -8.48 -16.03
N LEU A 2 -60.86 -7.40 -16.80
CA LEU A 2 -59.87 -6.29 -16.64
C LEU A 2 -59.95 -5.52 -15.31
N ALA A 3 -61.13 -5.34 -14.74
CA ALA A 3 -61.34 -4.60 -13.48
C ALA A 3 -60.74 -5.30 -12.22
N ARG A 4 -60.46 -6.61 -12.27
CA ARG A 4 -59.81 -7.36 -11.22
C ARG A 4 -58.29 -7.20 -11.22
N LEU A 5 -57.68 -6.90 -12.37
CA LEU A 5 -56.24 -6.67 -12.53
C LEU A 5 -55.81 -5.28 -11.99
N LEU A 6 -56.74 -4.32 -12.00
CA LEU A 6 -56.48 -2.95 -11.53
C LEU A 6 -56.61 -2.80 -10.00
N ARG A 7 -56.98 -3.84 -9.28
CA ARG A 7 -57.22 -3.84 -7.81
C ARG A 7 -56.24 -4.72 -7.03
N GLN A 8 -55.13 -5.12 -7.64
CA GLN A 8 -54.11 -5.90 -6.95
C GLN A 8 -53.03 -4.96 -6.42
N GLU A 9 -53.20 -4.52 -5.18
CA GLU A 9 -52.18 -3.73 -4.42
C GLU A 9 -50.82 -4.44 -4.35
N THR A 10 -50.81 -5.78 -4.47
CA THR A 10 -49.61 -6.60 -4.60
C THR A 10 -48.77 -6.30 -5.83
N GLY A 11 -49.38 -5.88 -6.93
CA GLY A 11 -48.68 -5.48 -8.16
C GLY A 11 -47.97 -4.12 -8.03
N ALA A 12 -48.53 -3.18 -7.30
CA ALA A 12 -47.91 -1.86 -7.06
C ALA A 12 -46.65 -2.00 -6.18
N ALA A 13 -46.73 -2.77 -5.09
CA ALA A 13 -45.59 -3.05 -4.22
C ALA A 13 -44.46 -3.77 -4.96
N ALA A 14 -44.77 -4.70 -5.86
CA ALA A 14 -43.74 -5.37 -6.67
C ALA A 14 -43.05 -4.40 -7.66
N ALA A 15 -43.80 -3.47 -8.24
CA ALA A 15 -43.24 -2.45 -9.15
C ALA A 15 -42.34 -1.46 -8.39
N GLU A 16 -42.74 -1.03 -7.20
CA GLU A 16 -41.91 -0.17 -6.34
C GLU A 16 -40.60 -0.88 -5.93
N MET A 17 -40.70 -2.16 -5.53
CA MET A 17 -39.50 -2.94 -5.18
C MET A 17 -38.57 -3.14 -6.36
N ALA A 18 -39.12 -3.35 -7.57
CA ALA A 18 -38.31 -3.48 -8.79
C ALA A 18 -37.50 -2.21 -9.13
N MET A 19 -37.96 -1.03 -8.74
CA MET A 19 -37.22 0.21 -8.92
C MET A 19 -36.18 0.45 -7.81
N VAL A 20 -36.50 0.07 -6.58
CA VAL A 20 -35.65 0.32 -5.42
C VAL A 20 -34.51 -0.73 -5.28
N ALA A 21 -34.80 -1.98 -5.62
CA ALA A 21 -33.83 -3.08 -5.44
C ALA A 21 -32.53 -2.88 -6.22
N PRO A 22 -32.50 -2.44 -7.49
CA PRO A 22 -31.24 -2.17 -8.20
C PRO A 22 -30.41 -1.08 -7.54
N LEU A 23 -31.05 -0.05 -7.00
CA LEU A 23 -30.35 1.04 -6.29
C LEU A 23 -29.72 0.52 -5.00
N LEU A 24 -30.45 -0.24 -4.19
CA LEU A 24 -29.94 -0.82 -2.95
C LEU A 24 -28.78 -1.79 -3.21
N ILE A 25 -28.92 -2.64 -4.23
CA ILE A 25 -27.87 -3.58 -4.64
C ILE A 25 -26.60 -2.82 -5.05
N THR A 26 -26.74 -1.78 -5.86
CA THR A 26 -25.60 -0.95 -6.29
C THR A 26 -24.91 -0.28 -5.11
N LEU A 27 -25.68 0.28 -4.17
CA LEU A 27 -25.13 0.90 -2.95
C LEU A 27 -24.42 -0.13 -2.05
N MET A 28 -25.01 -1.32 -1.92
CA MET A 28 -24.42 -2.39 -1.13
C MET A 28 -23.07 -2.84 -1.70
N PHE A 29 -23.01 -3.17 -2.98
CA PHE A 29 -21.77 -3.60 -3.62
C PHE A 29 -20.74 -2.47 -3.70
N GLY A 30 -21.18 -1.24 -3.97
CA GLY A 30 -20.30 -0.07 -3.98
C GLY A 30 -19.64 0.18 -2.64
N SER A 31 -20.39 0.07 -1.54
CA SER A 31 -19.83 0.25 -0.20
C SER A 31 -18.84 -0.85 0.18
N MET A 32 -19.09 -2.11 -0.22
CA MET A 32 -18.15 -3.21 -0.02
C MET A 32 -16.84 -3.00 -0.79
N GLU A 33 -16.91 -2.55 -2.04
CA GLU A 33 -15.75 -2.29 -2.87
C GLU A 33 -14.88 -1.15 -2.29
N ILE A 34 -15.52 -0.06 -1.85
CA ILE A 34 -14.84 1.05 -1.18
C ILE A 34 -14.16 0.57 0.10
N GLY A 35 -14.84 -0.23 0.92
CA GLY A 35 -14.27 -0.82 2.13
C GLY A 35 -13.04 -1.68 1.84
N HIS A 36 -13.09 -2.51 0.80
CA HIS A 36 -11.97 -3.32 0.37
C HIS A 36 -10.80 -2.48 -0.17
N TYR A 37 -11.10 -1.39 -0.89
CA TYR A 37 -10.07 -0.45 -1.34
C TYR A 37 -9.31 0.16 -0.15
N PHE A 38 -10.02 0.68 0.85
CA PHE A 38 -9.39 1.24 2.05
C PHE A 38 -8.61 0.20 2.86
N TYR A 39 -9.15 -1.00 3.00
CA TYR A 39 -8.42 -2.10 3.63
C TYR A 39 -7.09 -2.37 2.90
N SER A 40 -7.14 -2.51 1.58
CA SER A 40 -5.95 -2.75 0.75
C SER A 40 -4.95 -1.61 0.85
N GLN A 41 -5.41 -0.35 0.88
CA GLN A 41 -4.56 0.82 1.08
C GLN A 41 -3.85 0.79 2.44
N HIS A 42 -4.55 0.42 3.51
CA HIS A 42 -3.94 0.26 4.84
C HIS A 42 -2.87 -0.84 4.87
N VAL A 43 -3.07 -1.94 4.16
CA VAL A 43 -2.08 -3.01 4.04
C VAL A 43 -0.80 -2.49 3.37
N VAL A 44 -0.91 -1.72 2.28
CA VAL A 44 0.25 -1.12 1.59
C VAL A 44 0.98 -0.13 2.51
N VAL A 45 0.26 0.75 3.20
CA VAL A 45 0.85 1.71 4.15
C VAL A 45 1.63 0.99 5.25
N LYS A 46 1.04 -0.05 5.84
CA LYS A 46 1.72 -0.87 6.86
C LYS A 46 2.97 -1.56 6.29
N ALA A 47 2.86 -2.13 5.10
CA ALA A 47 3.96 -2.80 4.43
C ALA A 47 5.16 -1.87 4.19
N VAL A 48 4.90 -0.66 3.70
CA VAL A 48 5.93 0.35 3.44
C VAL A 48 6.59 0.82 4.73
N ARG A 49 5.84 0.97 5.82
CA ARG A 49 6.39 1.29 7.14
C ARG A 49 7.31 0.20 7.69
N ASP A 50 6.89 -1.06 7.54
CA ASP A 50 7.72 -2.20 7.94
C ASP A 50 9.03 -2.24 7.13
N GLY A 51 8.95 -2.01 5.81
CA GLY A 51 10.12 -1.92 4.92
C GLY A 51 11.05 -0.77 5.28
N ALA A 52 10.51 0.43 5.53
CA ALA A 52 11.32 1.59 5.92
C ALA A 52 12.03 1.38 7.27
N ARG A 53 11.35 0.76 8.24
CA ARG A 53 11.96 0.39 9.52
C ARG A 53 13.06 -0.65 9.38
N PHE A 54 12.86 -1.63 8.49
CA PHE A 54 13.89 -2.63 8.21
C PHE A 54 15.12 -1.98 7.58
N ALA A 55 14.94 -1.19 6.52
CA ALA A 55 16.03 -0.50 5.84
C ALA A 55 16.78 0.47 6.78
N ALA A 56 16.05 1.19 7.65
CA ALA A 56 16.65 2.11 8.62
C ALA A 56 17.51 1.45 9.70
N ARG A 57 17.37 0.15 9.92
CA ARG A 57 18.16 -0.64 10.88
C ARG A 57 19.40 -1.27 10.29
N GLN A 58 19.62 -1.14 8.98
CA GLN A 58 20.80 -1.68 8.34
C GLN A 58 22.05 -0.88 8.74
N SER A 59 23.22 -1.48 8.56
CA SER A 59 24.51 -0.86 8.91
C SER A 59 24.71 0.46 8.19
N PHE A 60 25.31 1.44 8.85
CA PHE A 60 25.75 2.68 8.19
C PHE A 60 26.71 2.42 7.02
N ALA A 61 27.49 1.33 7.06
CA ALA A 61 28.37 0.93 5.98
C ALA A 61 27.66 0.65 4.66
N ASP A 62 26.36 0.34 4.72
CA ASP A 62 25.54 0.11 3.53
C ASP A 62 25.00 1.40 2.90
N PHE A 63 25.24 2.55 3.53
CA PHE A 63 24.77 3.86 3.05
C PHE A 63 25.96 4.80 2.86
N THR A 64 26.11 5.32 1.64
CA THR A 64 27.19 6.25 1.32
C THR A 64 26.68 7.69 1.28
N CYS A 65 27.25 8.55 2.12
CA CYS A 65 27.04 9.99 2.09
C CYS A 65 28.39 10.73 1.93
N PRO A 66 28.45 11.82 1.15
CA PRO A 66 27.48 12.25 0.15
C PRO A 66 27.41 11.29 -1.03
N GLY A 67 26.29 11.23 -1.75
CA GLY A 67 26.13 10.34 -2.90
C GLY A 67 24.80 9.55 -2.83
N ALA A 68 24.24 9.40 -1.63
CA ALA A 68 22.92 8.84 -1.39
C ALA A 68 22.73 7.43 -2.03
N THR A 69 23.78 6.59 -1.96
CA THR A 69 23.71 5.22 -2.49
C THR A 69 23.44 4.22 -1.37
N ILE A 70 22.76 3.12 -1.75
CA ILE A 70 22.45 2.00 -0.87
C ILE A 70 23.24 0.80 -1.39
N GLY A 71 24.09 0.24 -0.54
CA GLY A 71 24.90 -0.93 -0.84
C GLY A 71 24.27 -2.26 -0.40
N GLY A 72 25.02 -3.34 -0.62
CA GLY A 72 24.60 -4.67 -0.19
C GLY A 72 23.30 -5.15 -0.79
N ASN A 73 22.59 -5.98 -0.03
CA ASN A 73 21.27 -6.51 -0.40
C ASN A 73 20.10 -5.69 0.16
N VAL A 74 20.39 -4.55 0.80
CA VAL A 74 19.38 -3.76 1.54
C VAL A 74 18.17 -3.43 0.68
N VAL A 75 18.37 -3.05 -0.59
CA VAL A 75 17.28 -2.73 -1.51
C VAL A 75 16.40 -3.95 -1.76
N ILE A 76 17.02 -5.08 -2.15
CA ILE A 76 16.31 -6.32 -2.49
C ILE A 76 15.58 -6.89 -1.26
N ASP A 77 16.24 -6.92 -0.12
CA ASP A 77 15.67 -7.43 1.12
C ASP A 77 14.51 -6.56 1.62
N THR A 78 14.64 -5.23 1.48
CA THR A 78 13.55 -4.29 1.80
C THR A 78 12.36 -4.47 0.87
N GLN A 79 12.59 -4.64 -0.43
CA GLN A 79 11.53 -4.90 -1.40
C GLN A 79 10.75 -6.18 -1.07
N ARG A 80 11.47 -7.28 -0.82
CA ARG A 80 10.90 -8.59 -0.46
C ARG A 80 10.11 -8.50 0.85
N LEU A 81 10.71 -7.95 1.89
CA LEU A 81 10.05 -7.77 3.19
C LEU A 81 8.80 -6.91 3.09
N THR A 82 8.85 -5.82 2.33
CA THR A 82 7.69 -4.95 2.11
C THR A 82 6.55 -5.73 1.45
N ARG A 83 6.82 -6.56 0.45
CA ARG A 83 5.81 -7.32 -0.28
C ARG A 83 5.32 -8.56 0.47
N THR A 84 6.23 -9.32 1.12
CA THR A 84 5.93 -10.67 1.64
C THR A 84 6.01 -10.79 3.16
N ASN A 85 6.50 -9.76 3.86
CA ASN A 85 6.81 -9.80 5.30
C ASN A 85 7.98 -10.74 5.67
N THR A 86 8.76 -11.19 4.70
CA THR A 86 9.96 -12.01 4.90
C THR A 86 11.12 -11.45 4.08
N VAL A 87 12.32 -11.46 4.62
CA VAL A 87 13.52 -10.91 3.97
C VAL A 87 13.95 -11.75 2.78
N ASP A 88 13.79 -13.07 2.87
CA ASP A 88 14.11 -14.03 1.80
C ASP A 88 13.07 -14.03 0.66
N GLY A 89 11.92 -13.37 0.87
CA GLY A 89 10.83 -13.31 -0.10
C GLY A 89 9.99 -14.60 -0.19
N SER A 90 10.21 -15.59 0.69
CA SER A 90 9.47 -16.87 0.71
C SER A 90 8.03 -16.73 1.19
N GLY A 91 7.70 -15.63 1.87
CA GLY A 91 6.37 -15.38 2.39
C GLY A 91 5.33 -15.13 1.30
N ALA A 92 4.06 -15.35 1.64
CA ALA A 92 2.96 -14.97 0.75
C ALA A 92 2.89 -13.45 0.57
N SER A 93 2.50 -13.00 -0.61
CA SER A 93 2.23 -11.58 -0.86
C SER A 93 1.17 -11.04 0.10
N ARG A 94 1.40 -9.85 0.65
CA ARG A 94 0.47 -9.19 1.59
C ARG A 94 -0.87 -8.83 0.94
N LEU A 95 -0.88 -8.65 -0.38
CA LEU A 95 -2.10 -8.41 -1.17
C LEU A 95 -2.14 -9.35 -2.37
N ALA A 96 -3.34 -9.81 -2.71
CA ALA A 96 -3.57 -10.58 -3.93
C ALA A 96 -3.18 -9.74 -5.17
N GLY A 97 -2.37 -10.32 -6.05
CA GLY A 97 -1.88 -9.64 -7.25
C GLY A 97 -0.64 -8.76 -7.06
N TRP A 98 -0.13 -8.61 -5.84
CA TRP A 98 1.14 -7.93 -5.61
C TRP A 98 2.32 -8.90 -5.78
N THR A 99 2.72 -9.13 -7.02
CA THR A 99 3.70 -10.18 -7.38
C THR A 99 5.09 -9.66 -7.71
N ASN A 100 5.25 -8.36 -7.94
CA ASN A 100 6.49 -7.77 -8.41
C ASN A 100 7.21 -6.98 -7.30
N ASP A 101 8.43 -7.38 -6.94
CA ASP A 101 9.26 -6.68 -5.98
C ASP A 101 9.67 -5.28 -6.47
N ALA A 102 9.83 -5.10 -7.79
CA ALA A 102 10.17 -3.80 -8.40
C ALA A 102 9.06 -2.74 -8.27
N SER A 103 7.85 -3.12 -7.83
CA SER A 103 6.80 -2.17 -7.46
C SER A 103 7.11 -1.39 -6.17
N VAL A 104 8.16 -1.82 -5.44
CA VAL A 104 8.68 -1.17 -4.26
C VAL A 104 10.00 -0.50 -4.63
N THR A 105 10.03 0.82 -4.55
CA THR A 105 11.23 1.63 -4.79
C THR A 105 11.85 2.01 -3.44
N VAL A 106 13.15 1.78 -3.30
CA VAL A 106 13.93 2.12 -2.10
C VAL A 106 15.01 3.09 -2.53
N THR A 107 15.01 4.28 -1.94
CA THR A 107 15.99 5.35 -2.23
C THR A 107 16.59 5.87 -0.96
N ALA A 108 17.87 6.29 -1.02
CA ALA A 108 18.51 7.01 0.07
C ALA A 108 18.56 8.51 -0.25
N ALA A 109 18.69 9.31 0.79
CA ALA A 109 19.06 10.72 0.73
C ALA A 109 19.96 11.03 1.93
N CYS A 110 20.85 12.00 1.76
CA CYS A 110 21.73 12.45 2.83
C CYS A 110 21.28 13.84 3.32
N VAL A 111 21.10 13.98 4.62
CA VAL A 111 20.82 15.26 5.26
C VAL A 111 22.13 15.81 5.78
N ASP A 112 22.51 16.98 5.30
CA ASP A 112 23.73 17.68 5.74
C ASP A 112 23.67 17.98 7.26
N ASN A 113 24.65 17.50 7.97
CA ASN A 113 24.84 17.75 9.41
C ASN A 113 26.22 18.31 9.72
N SER A 114 26.88 18.93 8.74
CA SER A 114 28.21 19.55 8.91
C SER A 114 28.23 20.62 10.01
N SER A 115 27.10 21.26 10.29
CA SER A 115 26.93 22.22 11.39
C SER A 115 26.74 21.56 12.78
N GLY A 116 26.63 20.23 12.86
CA GLY A 116 26.36 19.53 14.11
C GLY A 116 24.97 19.83 14.72
N THR A 117 24.04 20.34 13.92
CA THR A 117 22.70 20.75 14.38
C THR A 117 21.88 19.57 14.86
N TYR A 118 22.07 18.39 14.25
CA TYR A 118 21.38 17.16 14.60
C TYR A 118 22.30 16.25 15.39
N VAL A 119 22.12 16.26 16.70
CA VAL A 119 22.82 15.33 17.60
C VAL A 119 21.91 14.10 17.75
N THR A 120 22.28 13.01 17.09
CA THR A 120 21.64 11.72 17.34
C THR A 120 22.63 10.79 18.03
N PRO A 121 22.20 9.90 18.95
CA PRO A 121 23.10 8.99 19.65
C PRO A 121 23.82 8.01 18.71
N TYR A 122 23.40 7.96 17.43
CA TYR A 122 23.95 7.05 16.42
C TYR A 122 24.77 7.78 15.34
N ALA A 123 24.80 9.12 15.36
CA ALA A 123 25.46 9.94 14.34
C ALA A 123 26.81 10.50 14.81
N ASP A 124 27.35 10.05 15.92
CA ASP A 124 28.65 10.46 16.40
C ASP A 124 29.73 10.15 15.34
N GLY A 125 30.23 11.21 14.69
CA GLY A 125 31.27 11.12 13.66
C GLY A 125 30.75 11.00 12.22
N LEU A 126 29.46 11.00 11.96
CA LEU A 126 28.90 11.08 10.61
C LEU A 126 28.65 12.55 10.27
N GLY A 127 29.32 13.07 9.22
CA GLY A 127 29.08 14.42 8.71
C GLY A 127 27.65 14.61 8.20
N ASP A 128 27.16 13.61 7.44
CA ASP A 128 25.83 13.61 6.87
C ASP A 128 25.00 12.45 7.45
N ILE A 129 23.69 12.68 7.61
CA ILE A 129 22.76 11.69 8.14
C ILE A 129 22.02 10.99 6.98
N PRO A 130 22.25 9.69 6.76
CA PRO A 130 21.52 8.96 5.73
C PRO A 130 20.05 8.74 6.14
N THR A 131 19.17 8.98 5.19
CA THR A 131 17.74 8.71 5.31
C THR A 131 17.29 7.79 4.17
N VAL A 132 16.41 6.86 4.46
CA VAL A 132 15.83 5.95 3.47
C VAL A 132 14.37 6.28 3.23
N THR A 133 13.97 6.26 1.97
CA THR A 133 12.59 6.42 1.55
C THR A 133 12.14 5.16 0.82
N VAL A 134 11.07 4.56 1.29
CA VAL A 134 10.43 3.39 0.66
C VAL A 134 9.09 3.81 0.09
N THR A 135 8.88 3.55 -1.19
CA THR A 135 7.63 3.83 -1.90
C THR A 135 7.13 2.57 -2.56
N ALA A 136 5.87 2.24 -2.38
CA ALA A 136 5.22 1.14 -3.09
C ALA A 136 4.08 1.66 -3.96
N ILE A 137 4.00 1.15 -5.20
CA ILE A 137 2.91 1.39 -6.14
C ILE A 137 2.36 0.02 -6.56
N VAL A 138 1.16 -0.29 -6.10
CA VAL A 138 0.56 -1.62 -6.25
C VAL A 138 -0.76 -1.51 -7.02
N PRO A 139 -0.99 -2.33 -8.05
CA PRO A 139 -2.27 -2.34 -8.74
C PRO A 139 -3.37 -2.81 -7.78
N TYR A 140 -4.49 -2.08 -7.76
CA TYR A 140 -5.64 -2.48 -6.97
C TYR A 140 -6.39 -3.64 -7.65
N SER A 141 -6.71 -4.67 -6.87
CA SER A 141 -7.52 -5.79 -7.32
C SER A 141 -8.92 -5.71 -6.73
N SER A 142 -9.92 -5.41 -7.56
CA SER A 142 -11.33 -5.34 -7.18
C SER A 142 -11.84 -6.68 -6.67
N LEU A 143 -12.69 -6.68 -5.62
CA LEU A 143 -13.42 -7.85 -5.15
C LEU A 143 -14.36 -8.40 -6.23
N PHE A 144 -14.96 -7.50 -7.01
CA PHE A 144 -15.97 -7.83 -8.01
C PHE A 144 -15.41 -8.03 -9.43
N LYS A 145 -14.10 -8.24 -9.55
CA LYS A 145 -13.43 -8.54 -10.83
C LYS A 145 -14.09 -9.73 -11.54
N VAL A 146 -14.56 -10.73 -10.78
CA VAL A 146 -15.21 -11.95 -11.31
C VAL A 146 -16.54 -11.65 -12.01
N ILE A 147 -17.25 -10.60 -11.59
CA ILE A 147 -18.53 -10.18 -12.16
C ILE A 147 -18.40 -8.97 -13.11
N GLY A 148 -17.17 -8.71 -13.60
CA GLY A 148 -16.92 -7.73 -14.65
C GLY A 148 -16.57 -6.32 -14.17
N PHE A 149 -16.47 -6.07 -12.87
CA PHE A 149 -15.93 -4.82 -12.35
C PHE A 149 -14.41 -4.80 -12.56
N ASN A 150 -13.97 -3.97 -13.47
CA ASN A 150 -12.56 -3.86 -13.80
C ASN A 150 -11.95 -2.62 -13.13
N SER A 151 -10.95 -2.84 -12.29
CA SER A 151 -10.19 -1.78 -11.61
C SER A 151 -9.03 -1.25 -12.46
N ILE A 152 -9.19 -1.22 -13.80
CA ILE A 152 -8.14 -0.79 -14.71
C ILE A 152 -7.66 0.62 -14.34
N GLY A 153 -6.38 0.72 -14.02
CA GLY A 153 -5.72 1.99 -13.73
C GLY A 153 -5.78 2.46 -12.27
N LEU A 154 -6.54 1.80 -11.39
CA LEU A 154 -6.50 2.11 -9.97
C LEU A 154 -5.24 1.53 -9.31
N GLN A 155 -4.51 2.38 -8.60
CA GLN A 155 -3.29 2.01 -7.91
C GLN A 155 -3.39 2.40 -6.43
N LEU A 156 -2.80 1.57 -5.59
CA LEU A 156 -2.57 1.84 -4.19
C LEU A 156 -1.14 2.35 -4.06
N GLN A 157 -0.95 3.49 -3.40
CA GLN A 157 0.36 4.08 -3.25
C GLN A 157 0.60 4.46 -1.79
N ALA A 158 1.81 4.16 -1.31
CA ALA A 158 2.28 4.63 -0.01
C ALA A 158 3.77 4.94 -0.08
N THR A 159 4.18 5.93 0.72
CA THR A 159 5.58 6.32 0.89
C THR A 159 5.86 6.55 2.37
N GLU A 160 6.98 6.04 2.84
CA GLU A 160 7.46 6.26 4.20
C GLU A 160 8.95 6.61 4.16
N ARG A 161 9.38 7.50 5.05
CA ARG A 161 10.76 7.91 5.20
C ARG A 161 11.24 7.65 6.62
N ALA A 162 12.44 7.10 6.75
CA ALA A 162 13.07 6.82 8.03
C ALA A 162 14.54 7.26 8.02
N VAL A 163 15.04 7.67 9.18
CA VAL A 163 16.47 7.94 9.38
C VAL A 163 17.17 6.62 9.64
N VAL A 164 18.32 6.41 9.00
CA VAL A 164 19.16 5.22 9.24
C VAL A 164 19.75 5.29 10.63
N MET A 165 19.64 4.20 11.40
CA MET A 165 20.12 4.12 12.78
C MET A 165 21.37 3.25 12.93
N GLY A 166 21.68 2.40 11.95
CA GLY A 166 22.90 1.63 11.91
C GLY A 166 23.07 0.63 13.07
N ILE A 167 22.02 -0.12 13.40
CA ILE A 167 22.04 -1.10 14.54
C ILE A 167 22.41 -2.48 14.08
#